data_3ca400c9f9c8d6e4663e841de5ebd8a6
#
_entry.id   3ca400c9f9c8d6e4663e841de5ebd8a6
#
_cell.length_a   1.000
_cell.length_b   1.000
_cell.length_c   1.000
_cell.angle_alpha   90.00
_cell.angle_beta   90.00
_cell.angle_gamma   90.00
#
_symmetry.space_group_name_H-M   'P 1'
#
loop_
_entity.id
_entity.type
_entity.pdbx_description
1 polymer ?
#
loop_
_entity_poly.entity_id
_entity_poly.type
_entity_poly.pdbx_seq_one_letter_code
_entity_poly.pdbx_strand_id
1 'polypeptide(L)'
;MTTAGTMRDRAWIAAHIPHDGAMCLLDSVDFWDDARIRCTATSHRDPRNPLRAHGRLASVCGIEYAAQAMAVHGALVGAPRERPRAGFLASVRGVDAFVERLDTCDAPLTVEAERVGGDDVTVLYGFTLRCGGRVLLSGRAAVMLDASATGALSPPGGGAEIR
;
A
#
# COMPACT_ATOMS: atom_id res chain seq x y z
N MET A 1 23.27 -3.33 12.05
CA MET A 1 23.26 -2.25 11.04
C MET A 1 22.15 -2.52 10.05
N THR A 2 21.14 -1.71 10.06
CA THR A 2 20.05 -1.80 9.08
C THR A 2 20.57 -1.25 7.76
N THR A 3 20.73 -2.10 6.78
CA THR A 3 21.19 -1.67 5.46
C THR A 3 20.01 -0.99 4.77
N ALA A 4 20.08 0.31 4.57
CA ALA A 4 19.15 1.03 3.72
C ALA A 4 19.23 0.46 2.30
N GLY A 5 18.11 0.06 1.77
CA GLY A 5 18.04 -0.53 0.44
C GLY A 5 18.19 0.51 -0.67
N THR A 6 18.59 0.04 -1.84
CA THR A 6 18.69 0.86 -3.05
C THR A 6 17.31 1.40 -3.45
N MET A 7 17.29 2.62 -3.97
CA MET A 7 16.08 3.24 -4.54
C MET A 7 15.44 2.34 -5.61
N ARG A 8 14.12 2.40 -5.72
CA ARG A 8 13.34 1.69 -6.75
C ARG A 8 12.51 2.69 -7.53
N ASP A 9 12.42 2.49 -8.83
CA ASP A 9 11.63 3.32 -9.72
C ASP A 9 10.18 2.79 -9.89
N ARG A 10 9.38 3.55 -10.63
CA ARG A 10 8.00 3.18 -10.92
C ARG A 10 7.87 1.83 -11.63
N ALA A 11 8.77 1.52 -12.55
CA ALA A 11 8.74 0.26 -13.29
C ALA A 11 8.93 -0.94 -12.35
N TRP A 12 9.86 -0.81 -11.40
CA TRP A 12 10.06 -1.83 -10.38
C TRP A 12 8.80 -2.00 -9.50
N ILE A 13 8.22 -0.88 -9.05
CA ILE A 13 7.00 -0.90 -8.22
C ILE A 13 5.87 -1.59 -8.97
N ALA A 14 5.59 -1.19 -10.20
CA ALA A 14 4.52 -1.77 -11.03
C ALA A 14 4.69 -3.27 -11.26
N ALA A 15 5.94 -3.76 -11.32
CA ALA A 15 6.24 -5.18 -11.50
C ALA A 15 6.03 -6.00 -10.21
N HIS A 16 5.95 -5.36 -9.03
CA HIS A 16 5.97 -6.05 -7.73
C HIS A 16 4.70 -5.85 -6.90
N ILE A 17 3.77 -4.99 -7.33
CA ILE A 17 2.47 -4.82 -6.70
C ILE A 17 1.34 -5.22 -7.67
N PRO A 18 0.16 -5.63 -7.17
CA PRO A 18 -0.94 -6.08 -8.02
C PRO A 18 -1.74 -4.91 -8.64
N HIS A 19 -1.12 -3.77 -8.90
CA HIS A 19 -1.75 -2.56 -9.42
C HIS A 19 -1.15 -2.20 -10.77
N ASP A 20 -1.98 -2.13 -11.80
CA ASP A 20 -1.58 -1.87 -13.17
C ASP A 20 -1.89 -0.45 -13.63
N GLY A 21 -1.07 0.06 -14.55
CA GLY A 21 -1.32 1.31 -15.26
C GLY A 21 -1.50 2.50 -14.31
N ALA A 22 -2.60 3.23 -14.49
CA ALA A 22 -2.91 4.42 -13.71
C ALA A 22 -3.22 4.13 -12.22
N MET A 23 -3.54 2.89 -11.86
CA MET A 23 -3.69 2.47 -10.47
C MET A 23 -2.37 2.28 -9.72
N CYS A 24 -1.23 2.28 -10.41
CA CYS A 24 0.08 2.37 -9.78
C CYS A 24 0.34 3.83 -9.41
N LEU A 25 0.09 4.19 -8.16
CA LEU A 25 0.06 5.58 -7.70
C LEU A 25 1.44 6.13 -7.32
N LEU A 26 2.39 5.27 -6.97
CA LEU A 26 3.71 5.63 -6.49
C LEU A 26 4.70 5.80 -7.64
N ASP A 27 5.59 6.78 -7.54
CA ASP A 27 6.64 7.02 -8.53
C ASP A 27 7.97 6.35 -8.17
N SER A 28 8.32 6.36 -6.89
CA SER A 28 9.61 5.82 -6.42
C SER A 28 9.57 5.37 -4.98
N VAL A 29 10.47 4.44 -4.65
CA VAL A 29 10.87 4.14 -3.27
C VAL A 29 12.18 4.88 -3.02
N ASP A 30 12.18 5.80 -2.08
CA ASP A 30 13.33 6.65 -1.79
C ASP A 30 14.18 6.09 -0.65
N PHE A 31 13.53 5.38 0.27
CA PHE A 31 14.18 4.73 1.40
C PHE A 31 13.38 3.51 1.85
N TRP A 32 14.06 2.47 2.30
CA TRP A 32 13.44 1.35 2.99
C TRP A 32 14.46 0.60 3.86
N ASP A 33 13.95 0.01 4.91
CA ASP A 33 14.65 -0.95 5.76
C ASP A 33 13.65 -2.04 6.22
N ASP A 34 14.03 -2.88 7.15
CA ASP A 34 13.17 -3.98 7.62
C ASP A 34 11.87 -3.49 8.27
N ALA A 35 11.84 -2.27 8.78
CA ALA A 35 10.71 -1.71 9.50
C ALA A 35 9.97 -0.61 8.73
N ARG A 36 10.63 0.11 7.83
CA ARG A 36 10.11 1.34 7.25
C ARG A 36 10.27 1.42 5.75
N ILE A 37 9.37 2.17 5.13
CA ILE A 37 9.44 2.55 3.72
C ILE A 37 9.04 4.02 3.57
N ARG A 38 9.70 4.71 2.65
CA ARG A 38 9.31 6.04 2.19
C ARG A 38 9.28 6.07 0.68
N CYS A 39 8.14 6.50 0.15
CA CYS A 39 7.89 6.61 -1.28
C CYS A 39 7.54 8.05 -1.65
N THR A 40 7.76 8.39 -2.91
CA THR A 40 7.30 9.64 -3.52
C THR A 40 6.21 9.35 -4.54
N ALA A 41 5.21 10.21 -4.60
CA ALA A 41 4.12 10.14 -5.57
C ALA A 41 3.74 11.53 -6.10
N THR A 42 3.44 11.62 -7.38
CA THR A 42 2.95 12.83 -8.05
C THR A 42 1.57 12.63 -8.70
N SER A 43 1.06 11.42 -8.68
CA SER A 43 -0.21 11.05 -9.31
C SER A 43 -1.44 11.75 -8.70
N HIS A 44 -1.32 12.31 -7.50
CA HIS A 44 -2.39 13.10 -6.87
C HIS A 44 -2.76 14.36 -7.68
N ARG A 45 -1.85 14.85 -8.52
CA ARG A 45 -2.04 16.01 -9.39
C ARG A 45 -2.49 15.66 -10.81
N ASP A 46 -2.42 14.38 -11.17
CA ASP A 46 -2.84 13.93 -12.50
C ASP A 46 -4.37 13.96 -12.60
N PRO A 47 -4.95 14.72 -13.53
CA PRO A 47 -6.40 14.74 -13.74
C PRO A 47 -6.98 13.37 -14.14
N ARG A 48 -6.14 12.45 -14.61
CA ARG A 48 -6.52 11.07 -14.97
C ARG A 48 -6.42 10.09 -13.82
N ASN A 49 -6.07 10.54 -12.61
CA ASN A 49 -6.01 9.67 -11.44
C ASN A 49 -7.35 8.93 -11.26
N PRO A 50 -7.35 7.59 -11.24
CA PRO A 50 -8.60 6.79 -11.21
C PRO A 50 -9.38 6.93 -9.92
N LEU A 51 -8.77 7.45 -8.85
CA LEU A 51 -9.43 7.69 -7.55
C LEU A 51 -10.15 9.03 -7.48
N ARG A 52 -9.97 9.89 -8.48
CA ARG A 52 -10.67 11.18 -8.54
C ARG A 52 -12.16 10.99 -8.72
N ALA A 53 -12.92 11.80 -8.00
CA ALA A 53 -14.35 11.93 -8.17
C ALA A 53 -14.72 13.43 -8.19
N HIS A 54 -15.57 13.81 -9.11
CA HIS A 54 -16.04 15.22 -9.25
C HIS A 54 -14.88 16.22 -9.36
N GLY A 55 -13.81 15.86 -10.08
CA GLY A 55 -12.63 16.71 -10.26
C GLY A 55 -11.75 16.88 -9.02
N ARG A 56 -11.92 16.04 -8.01
CA ARG A 56 -11.20 16.10 -6.73
C ARG A 56 -10.62 14.76 -6.35
N LEU A 57 -9.51 14.79 -5.64
CA LEU A 57 -8.94 13.63 -4.97
C LEU A 57 -9.11 13.81 -3.45
N ALA A 58 -10.09 13.16 -2.88
CA ALA A 58 -10.35 13.25 -1.44
C ALA A 58 -9.18 12.72 -0.61
N SER A 59 -8.97 13.27 0.57
CA SER A 59 -7.88 12.85 1.46
C SER A 59 -7.93 11.38 1.84
N VAL A 60 -9.12 10.80 1.96
CA VAL A 60 -9.31 9.36 2.23
C VAL A 60 -8.67 8.46 1.17
N CYS A 61 -8.53 8.92 -0.06
CA CYS A 61 -7.81 8.21 -1.12
C CYS A 61 -6.32 8.00 -0.79
N GLY A 62 -5.78 8.77 0.13
CA GLY A 62 -4.43 8.58 0.65
C GLY A 62 -4.20 7.23 1.32
N ILE A 63 -5.25 6.58 1.78
CA ILE A 63 -5.18 5.22 2.33
C ILE A 63 -4.70 4.24 1.25
N GLU A 64 -5.14 4.40 0.00
CA GLU A 64 -4.67 3.57 -1.12
C GLU A 64 -3.18 3.81 -1.41
N TYR A 65 -2.70 5.05 -1.35
CA TYR A 65 -1.27 5.36 -1.45
C TYR A 65 -0.46 4.66 -0.37
N ALA A 66 -0.94 4.71 0.87
CA ALA A 66 -0.29 4.03 1.99
C ALA A 66 -0.32 2.50 1.81
N ALA A 67 -1.44 1.94 1.38
CA ALA A 67 -1.58 0.50 1.14
C ALA A 67 -0.59 0.01 0.06
N GLN A 68 -0.39 0.78 -1.00
CA GLN A 68 0.61 0.47 -2.02
C GLN A 68 2.04 0.52 -1.47
N ALA A 69 2.37 1.51 -0.66
CA ALA A 69 3.67 1.57 0.02
C ALA A 69 3.89 0.36 0.94
N MET A 70 2.88 -0.08 1.66
CA MET A 70 2.95 -1.29 2.48
C MET A 70 3.16 -2.55 1.64
N ALA A 71 2.47 -2.67 0.51
CA ALA A 71 2.64 -3.79 -0.42
C ALA A 71 4.06 -3.84 -0.99
N VAL A 72 4.60 -2.68 -1.37
CA VAL A 72 5.99 -2.55 -1.84
C VAL A 72 6.97 -2.94 -0.73
N HIS A 73 6.74 -2.48 0.50
CA HIS A 73 7.58 -2.84 1.65
C HIS A 73 7.60 -4.37 1.85
N GLY A 74 6.44 -5.01 1.81
CA GLY A 74 6.34 -6.46 1.91
C GLY A 74 7.13 -7.20 0.82
N ALA A 75 7.12 -6.68 -0.41
CA ALA A 75 7.89 -7.24 -1.52
C ALA A 75 9.40 -7.06 -1.35
N LEU A 76 9.84 -5.96 -0.71
CA LEU A 76 11.25 -5.65 -0.49
C LEU A 76 11.86 -6.46 0.66
N VAL A 77 11.12 -6.65 1.76
CA VAL A 77 11.62 -7.31 2.97
C VAL A 77 11.29 -8.80 3.01
N GLY A 78 10.39 -9.26 2.15
CA GLY A 78 10.04 -10.66 2.02
C GLY A 78 11.19 -11.52 1.50
N ALA A 79 11.15 -12.83 1.81
CA ALA A 79 12.07 -13.77 1.20
C ALA A 79 11.92 -13.74 -0.33
N PRO A 80 13.01 -13.88 -1.10
CA PRO A 80 12.94 -13.95 -2.56
C PRO A 80 12.01 -15.11 -2.96
N ARG A 81 10.90 -14.76 -3.57
CA ARG A 81 9.89 -15.70 -4.09
C ARG A 81 9.62 -15.38 -5.54
N GLU A 82 9.30 -16.40 -6.32
CA GLU A 82 8.91 -16.21 -7.72
C GLU A 82 7.66 -15.34 -7.89
N ARG A 83 6.81 -15.28 -6.85
CA ARG A 83 5.65 -14.38 -6.78
C ARG A 83 5.61 -13.69 -5.43
N PRO A 84 5.50 -12.34 -5.41
CA PRO A 84 5.27 -11.63 -4.16
C PRO A 84 3.96 -12.09 -3.54
N ARG A 85 3.93 -12.20 -2.21
CA ARG A 85 2.70 -12.44 -1.49
C ARG A 85 1.77 -11.24 -1.67
N ALA A 86 0.59 -11.46 -2.23
CA ALA A 86 -0.44 -10.45 -2.24
C ALA A 86 -0.87 -10.17 -0.80
N GLY A 87 -0.87 -8.90 -0.41
CA GLY A 87 -1.40 -8.45 0.87
C GLY A 87 -2.77 -7.81 0.66
N PHE A 88 -3.66 -8.02 1.60
CA PHE A 88 -4.99 -7.39 1.62
C PHE A 88 -5.08 -6.44 2.80
N LEU A 89 -5.52 -5.21 2.53
CA LEU A 89 -5.85 -4.27 3.59
C LEU A 89 -7.07 -4.80 4.35
N ALA A 90 -6.84 -5.32 5.56
CA ALA A 90 -7.90 -5.92 6.36
C ALA A 90 -8.66 -4.90 7.21
N SER A 91 -7.96 -3.91 7.73
CA SER A 91 -8.56 -2.83 8.50
C SER A 91 -7.70 -1.57 8.51
N VAL A 92 -8.36 -0.45 8.71
CA VAL A 92 -7.72 0.86 8.93
C VAL A 92 -8.34 1.45 10.19
N ARG A 93 -7.52 2.02 11.07
CA ARG A 93 -7.95 2.58 12.35
C ARG A 93 -7.21 3.89 12.65
N GLY A 94 -7.86 4.74 13.43
CA GLY A 94 -7.27 5.98 13.91
C GLY A 94 -6.81 6.88 12.77
N VAL A 95 -7.60 6.97 11.70
CA VAL A 95 -7.28 7.82 10.55
C VAL A 95 -7.60 9.26 10.89
N ASP A 96 -6.57 10.11 10.81
CA ASP A 96 -6.69 11.55 10.95
C ASP A 96 -6.41 12.20 9.60
N ALA A 97 -7.39 12.93 9.07
CA ALA A 97 -7.27 13.72 7.86
C ALA A 97 -7.14 15.20 8.25
N PHE A 98 -6.03 15.82 7.88
CA PHE A 98 -5.72 17.22 8.18
C PHE A 98 -6.07 18.15 7.03
N VAL A 99 -6.46 17.60 5.91
CA VAL A 99 -6.92 18.30 4.70
C VAL A 99 -8.11 17.55 4.12
N GLU A 100 -8.92 18.24 3.33
CA GLU A 100 -10.07 17.60 2.66
C GLU A 100 -9.68 16.89 1.37
N ARG A 101 -8.64 17.36 0.69
CA ARG A 101 -8.22 16.85 -0.62
C ARG A 101 -6.70 16.83 -0.75
N LEU A 102 -6.21 15.85 -1.52
CA LEU A 102 -4.79 15.68 -1.82
C LEU A 102 -4.36 16.45 -3.06
N ASP A 103 -5.24 16.65 -4.01
CA ASP A 103 -4.92 17.24 -5.33
C ASP A 103 -4.61 18.75 -5.26
N THR A 104 -4.86 19.39 -4.15
CA THR A 104 -4.46 20.79 -3.89
C THR A 104 -3.01 20.91 -3.41
N CYS A 105 -2.36 19.82 -3.06
CA CYS A 105 -0.94 19.80 -2.75
C CYS A 105 -0.14 20.03 -4.03
N ASP A 106 0.63 21.10 -4.09
CA ASP A 106 1.42 21.53 -5.26
C ASP A 106 2.86 20.97 -5.26
N ALA A 107 3.17 20.10 -4.34
CA ALA A 107 4.44 19.40 -4.22
C ALA A 107 4.22 17.87 -4.32
N PRO A 108 5.28 17.07 -4.58
CA PRO A 108 5.18 15.62 -4.49
C PRO A 108 4.69 15.17 -3.11
N LEU A 109 3.88 14.13 -3.08
CA LEU A 109 3.52 13.46 -1.84
C LEU A 109 4.67 12.59 -1.34
N THR A 110 4.92 12.66 -0.04
CA THR A 110 5.76 11.68 0.66
C THR A 110 4.84 10.69 1.37
N VAL A 111 4.97 9.42 1.03
CA VAL A 111 4.18 8.32 1.60
C VAL A 111 5.09 7.48 2.46
N GLU A 112 4.82 7.44 3.75
CA GLU A 112 5.62 6.70 4.72
C GLU A 112 4.78 5.61 5.37
N ALA A 113 5.36 4.44 5.57
CA ALA A 113 4.78 3.36 6.35
C ALA A 113 5.84 2.74 7.26
N GLU A 114 5.45 2.40 8.47
CA GLU A 114 6.31 1.76 9.46
C GLU A 114 5.62 0.52 10.01
N ARG A 115 6.31 -0.61 9.93
CA ARG A 115 5.85 -1.85 10.55
C ARG A 115 5.98 -1.73 12.07
N VAL A 116 4.85 -1.80 12.76
CA VAL A 116 4.79 -1.64 14.24
C VAL A 116 4.52 -2.94 14.97
N GLY A 117 4.22 -4.01 14.23
CA GLY A 117 3.96 -5.33 14.82
C GLY A 117 3.41 -6.32 13.80
N GLY A 118 2.93 -7.43 14.31
CA GLY A 118 2.32 -8.47 13.51
C GLY A 118 3.09 -9.79 13.54
N ASP A 119 2.61 -10.72 12.77
CA ASP A 119 3.16 -12.07 12.61
C ASP A 119 3.28 -12.43 11.12
N ASP A 120 3.39 -13.71 10.81
CA ASP A 120 3.53 -14.19 9.42
C ASP A 120 2.24 -14.08 8.59
N VAL A 121 1.12 -13.81 9.22
CA VAL A 121 -0.21 -13.74 8.58
C VAL A 121 -0.73 -12.32 8.52
N THR A 122 -0.54 -11.54 9.60
CA THR A 122 -1.03 -10.17 9.72
C THR A 122 0.11 -9.23 10.07
N VAL A 123 0.30 -8.19 9.28
CA VAL A 123 1.29 -7.16 9.52
C VAL A 123 0.60 -5.85 9.90
N LEU A 124 1.05 -5.23 10.98
CA LEU A 124 0.52 -3.95 11.44
C LEU A 124 1.46 -2.82 11.04
N TYR A 125 0.91 -1.79 10.42
CA TYR A 125 1.62 -0.59 9.98
C TYR A 125 1.01 0.68 10.58
N GLY A 126 1.87 1.64 10.89
CA GLY A 126 1.51 3.04 10.94
C GLY A 126 1.83 3.70 9.61
N PHE A 127 1.03 4.65 9.14
CA PHE A 127 1.30 5.37 7.89
C PHE A 127 1.05 6.86 8.02
N THR A 128 1.76 7.62 7.19
CA THR A 128 1.66 9.07 7.11
C THR A 128 1.87 9.53 5.67
N LEU A 129 1.01 10.42 5.20
CA LEU A 129 1.18 11.14 3.94
C LEU A 129 1.53 12.60 4.24
N ARG A 130 2.54 13.12 3.55
CA ARG A 130 3.02 14.50 3.70
C ARG A 130 3.07 15.22 2.36
N CYS A 131 2.90 16.51 2.43
CA CYS A 131 3.15 17.44 1.35
C CYS A 131 4.10 18.54 1.85
N GLY A 132 5.33 18.56 1.35
CA GLY A 132 6.32 19.56 1.78
C GLY A 132 6.56 19.62 3.29
N GLY A 133 6.54 18.49 3.98
CA GLY A 133 6.70 18.41 5.44
C GLY A 133 5.41 18.55 6.24
N ARG A 134 4.30 18.98 5.62
CA ARG A 134 2.99 19.03 6.25
C ARG A 134 2.32 17.67 6.21
N VAL A 135 1.84 17.18 7.35
CA VAL A 135 1.04 15.95 7.40
C VAL A 135 -0.35 16.20 6.82
N LEU A 136 -0.74 15.40 5.86
CA LEU A 136 -2.07 15.44 5.23
C LEU A 136 -3.01 14.37 5.78
N LEU A 137 -2.48 13.20 6.05
CA LEU A 137 -3.23 12.03 6.48
C LEU A 137 -2.31 11.13 7.31
N SER A 138 -2.84 10.53 8.36
CA SER A 138 -2.14 9.50 9.13
C SER A 138 -3.11 8.45 9.64
N GLY A 139 -2.61 7.29 10.00
CA GLY A 139 -3.43 6.22 10.54
C GLY A 139 -2.64 4.95 10.79
N ARG A 140 -3.39 3.91 11.13
CA ARG A 140 -2.88 2.55 11.31
C ARG A 140 -3.62 1.59 10.39
N ALA A 141 -2.92 0.58 9.91
CA ALA A 141 -3.48 -0.42 9.03
C ALA A 141 -3.05 -1.82 9.46
N ALA A 142 -3.93 -2.78 9.28
CA ALA A 142 -3.62 -4.20 9.33
C ALA A 142 -3.68 -4.76 7.92
N VAL A 143 -2.59 -5.38 7.48
CA VAL A 143 -2.48 -6.04 6.19
C VAL A 143 -2.43 -7.54 6.43
N MET A 144 -3.36 -8.28 5.85
CA MET A 144 -3.31 -9.74 5.84
C MET A 144 -2.51 -10.21 4.63
N LEU A 145 -1.50 -11.02 4.87
CA LEU A 145 -0.74 -11.66 3.82
C LEU A 145 -1.55 -12.80 3.22
N ASP A 146 -1.32 -13.04 1.91
CA ASP A 146 -2.12 -13.94 1.10
C ASP A 146 -2.40 -15.28 1.78
N ALA A 147 -3.69 -15.53 2.01
CA ALA A 147 -4.21 -16.80 2.52
C ALA A 147 -4.30 -17.90 1.45
N SER A 148 -3.89 -17.67 0.20
CA SER A 148 -3.88 -18.71 -0.83
C SER A 148 -2.85 -19.81 -0.55
N ALA A 149 -1.95 -19.57 0.42
CA ALA A 149 -1.10 -20.62 1.00
C ALA A 149 -1.81 -21.47 2.06
N THR A 150 -2.92 -21.00 2.60
CA THR A 150 -3.84 -21.80 3.43
C THR A 150 -4.96 -22.28 2.51
N GLY A 151 -4.86 -23.52 2.08
CA GLY A 151 -5.67 -24.20 1.11
C GLY A 151 -7.05 -23.59 0.86
N ALA A 152 -7.36 -23.40 -0.40
CA ALA A 152 -8.70 -23.11 -0.85
C ALA A 152 -9.67 -23.96 -0.02
N LEU A 153 -10.61 -23.31 0.65
CA LEU A 153 -11.82 -23.97 1.08
C LEU A 153 -12.49 -24.46 -0.19
N SER A 154 -12.22 -25.70 -0.54
CA SER A 154 -13.03 -26.39 -1.53
C SER A 154 -14.46 -26.34 -1.02
N PRO A 155 -15.42 -25.89 -1.84
CA PRO A 155 -16.81 -26.01 -1.44
C PRO A 155 -17.09 -27.47 -1.15
N PRO A 156 -17.87 -27.80 -0.14
CA PRO A 156 -18.24 -29.19 0.10
C PRO A 156 -18.95 -29.71 -1.14
N GLY A 157 -18.35 -30.69 -1.75
CA GLY A 157 -18.94 -31.40 -2.86
C GLY A 157 -20.27 -32.00 -2.38
N GLY A 158 -21.37 -31.39 -2.80
CA GLY A 158 -22.71 -31.96 -2.68
C GLY A 158 -22.84 -33.16 -3.59
N GLY A 159 -22.41 -34.29 -3.13
CA GLY A 159 -22.77 -35.59 -3.68
C GLY A 159 -23.90 -36.16 -2.87
N ALA A 160 -25.11 -35.81 -3.18
CA ALA A 160 -26.28 -36.57 -2.80
C ALA A 160 -26.87 -37.18 -4.05
N GLU A 161 -26.41 -38.34 -4.43
CA GLU A 161 -27.19 -39.23 -5.23
C GLU A 161 -28.30 -39.78 -4.35
N ILE A 162 -29.50 -39.33 -4.60
CA ILE A 162 -30.72 -40.01 -4.14
C ILE A 162 -31.15 -40.95 -5.25
N ARG A 163 -31.10 -42.19 -4.97
CA ARG A 163 -31.86 -43.22 -5.72
C ARG A 163 -33.32 -43.20 -5.25
#